data_3bb9f6dbaf21075e9a3efdd69775ab9f
#
_entry.id   3bb9f6dbaf21075e9a3efdd69775ab9f
#
_cell.length_a   1.000
_cell.length_b   1.000
_cell.length_c   1.000
_cell.angle_alpha   90.00
_cell.angle_beta   90.00
_cell.angle_gamma   90.00
#
_symmetry.space_group_name_H-M   'P 1'
#
loop_
_entity.id
_entity.type
_entity.pdbx_description
1 polymer ?
#
loop_
_entity_poly.entity_id
_entity_poly.type
_entity_poly.pdbx_seq_one_letter_code
_entity_poly.pdbx_strand_id
1 'polypeptide(L)'
;EEERVLPLFTIGESGPHTPDLTEKWTQPPKPYTEATLLRAMETAGKLVDNDELRDALKENGIGRPSTRAAIIETLFKRHYIRKERKNLIATPTGVELIQLIHEELLKSAELTGIWEKKLREIERRSYDAATFLTELKQMVTEIVYSVLRDNTNRRVTIMPEDVPEKGTPQA
;
A
#
# COMPACT_ATOMS: atom_id res chain seq x y z
N GLU A 1 -11.57 -15.70 -11.80
CA GLU A 1 -12.04 -17.09 -11.63
C GLU A 1 -13.54 -17.07 -11.90
N GLU A 2 -13.98 -17.84 -12.88
CA GLU A 2 -15.41 -18.06 -13.10
C GLU A 2 -15.89 -18.98 -11.98
N GLU A 3 -16.78 -18.49 -11.13
CA GLU A 3 -17.53 -19.33 -10.20
C GLU A 3 -18.40 -20.30 -11.03
N ARG A 4 -17.96 -21.54 -11.12
CA ARG A 4 -18.79 -22.59 -11.69
C ARG A 4 -19.81 -23.01 -10.65
N VAL A 5 -21.06 -22.70 -10.89
CA VAL A 5 -22.16 -23.20 -10.07
C VAL A 5 -22.24 -24.72 -10.27
N LEU A 6 -22.08 -25.46 -9.18
CA LEU A 6 -22.25 -26.91 -9.20
C LEU A 6 -23.71 -27.26 -9.45
N PRO A 7 -23.99 -28.29 -10.27
CA PRO A 7 -25.34 -28.78 -10.44
C PRO A 7 -25.90 -29.34 -9.13
N LEU A 8 -27.22 -29.37 -9.02
CA LEU A 8 -27.90 -30.00 -7.90
C LEU A 8 -27.71 -31.52 -7.97
N PHE A 9 -27.08 -32.10 -6.96
CA PHE A 9 -26.89 -33.55 -6.83
C PHE A 9 -27.97 -34.15 -5.94
N THR A 10 -28.41 -35.37 -6.27
CA THR A 10 -29.29 -36.19 -5.43
C THR A 10 -28.50 -37.23 -4.64
N ILE A 11 -28.86 -37.47 -3.38
CA ILE A 11 -28.17 -38.46 -2.55
C ILE A 11 -28.31 -39.83 -3.20
N GLY A 12 -27.17 -40.50 -3.48
CA GLY A 12 -27.12 -41.82 -4.14
C GLY A 12 -27.01 -41.75 -5.66
N GLU A 13 -26.96 -40.57 -6.26
CA GLU A 13 -26.70 -40.41 -7.69
C GLU A 13 -25.29 -40.92 -8.04
N SER A 14 -25.19 -41.75 -9.07
CA SER A 14 -23.95 -42.28 -9.60
C SER A 14 -23.97 -42.19 -11.13
N GLY A 15 -22.81 -41.95 -11.72
CA GLY A 15 -22.70 -41.85 -13.18
C GLY A 15 -21.27 -42.08 -13.66
N PRO A 16 -21.05 -42.24 -14.95
CA PRO A 16 -19.70 -42.39 -15.50
C PRO A 16 -18.93 -41.10 -15.25
N HIS A 17 -17.74 -41.23 -14.66
CA HIS A 17 -16.85 -40.12 -14.36
C HIS A 17 -15.48 -40.37 -14.96
N THR A 18 -14.99 -39.45 -15.78
CA THR A 18 -13.62 -39.46 -16.29
C THR A 18 -12.89 -38.30 -15.62
N PRO A 19 -12.02 -38.56 -14.65
CA PRO A 19 -11.25 -37.50 -14.00
C PRO A 19 -10.23 -36.92 -14.99
N ASP A 20 -10.15 -35.59 -15.04
CA ASP A 20 -9.13 -34.86 -15.76
C ASP A 20 -8.28 -34.07 -14.78
N LEU A 21 -6.97 -34.31 -14.80
CA LEU A 21 -5.99 -33.61 -13.97
C LEU A 21 -5.37 -32.47 -14.77
N THR A 22 -5.74 -31.25 -14.43
CA THR A 22 -5.16 -30.06 -15.05
C THR A 22 -4.13 -29.42 -14.12
N GLU A 23 -2.87 -29.40 -14.53
CA GLU A 23 -1.84 -28.62 -13.83
C GLU A 23 -1.99 -27.13 -14.14
N LYS A 24 -2.04 -26.31 -13.10
CA LYS A 24 -2.08 -24.85 -13.20
C LYS A 24 -0.99 -24.25 -12.32
N TRP A 25 -0.30 -23.26 -12.88
CA TRP A 25 0.71 -22.51 -12.17
C TRP A 25 0.14 -21.16 -11.70
N THR A 26 0.41 -20.80 -10.47
CA THR A 26 0.10 -19.46 -9.96
C THR A 26 0.96 -18.43 -10.69
N GLN A 27 0.35 -17.32 -11.05
CA GLN A 27 1.06 -16.21 -11.68
C GLN A 27 1.33 -15.13 -10.63
N PRO A 28 2.50 -14.49 -10.63
CA PRO A 28 2.76 -13.36 -9.76
C PRO A 28 1.79 -12.22 -10.10
N PRO A 29 1.46 -11.34 -9.12
CA PRO A 29 0.61 -10.19 -9.36
C PRO A 29 1.23 -9.29 -10.43
N LYS A 30 0.38 -8.71 -11.28
CA LYS A 30 0.83 -7.78 -12.32
C LYS A 30 1.40 -6.51 -11.67
N PRO A 31 2.47 -5.90 -12.25
CA PRO A 31 2.95 -4.60 -11.80
C PRO A 31 1.84 -3.55 -11.84
N TYR A 32 1.90 -2.60 -10.91
CA TYR A 32 0.97 -1.48 -10.92
C TYR A 32 1.20 -0.55 -12.12
N THR A 33 0.13 0.01 -12.63
CA THR A 33 0.13 1.22 -13.45
C THR A 33 -0.30 2.39 -12.58
N GLU A 34 -0.17 3.64 -13.03
CA GLU A 34 -0.67 4.80 -12.28
C GLU A 34 -2.16 4.65 -11.94
N ALA A 35 -2.98 4.22 -12.89
CA ALA A 35 -4.40 4.01 -12.69
C ALA A 35 -4.70 2.90 -11.67
N THR A 36 -3.98 1.77 -11.73
CA THR A 36 -4.19 0.67 -10.80
C THR A 36 -3.64 0.98 -9.42
N LEU A 37 -2.58 1.79 -9.30
CA LEU A 37 -2.08 2.27 -8.01
C LEU A 37 -3.05 3.25 -7.36
N LEU A 38 -3.61 4.20 -8.12
CA LEU A 38 -4.67 5.09 -7.63
C LEU A 38 -5.87 4.29 -7.11
N ARG A 39 -6.30 3.27 -7.84
CA ARG A 39 -7.37 2.38 -7.40
C ARG A 39 -7.00 1.58 -6.16
N ALA A 40 -5.76 1.10 -6.05
CA ALA A 40 -5.29 0.41 -4.85
C ALA A 40 -5.28 1.33 -3.62
N MET A 41 -4.86 2.59 -3.77
CA MET A 41 -4.97 3.60 -2.71
C MET A 41 -6.42 3.84 -2.30
N GLU A 42 -7.33 3.90 -3.25
CA GLU A 42 -8.76 4.09 -3.01
C GLU A 42 -9.40 2.90 -2.27
N THR A 43 -8.98 1.69 -2.60
CA THR A 43 -9.49 0.46 -2.00
C THR A 43 -8.55 -0.15 -0.96
N ALA A 44 -7.70 0.66 -0.33
CA ALA A 44 -6.66 0.21 0.60
C ALA A 44 -7.19 -0.56 1.82
N GLY A 45 -8.46 -0.37 2.19
CA GLY A 45 -9.10 -1.16 3.23
C GLY A 45 -9.07 -2.67 2.96
N LYS A 46 -8.97 -3.11 1.70
CA LYS A 46 -8.82 -4.54 1.35
C LYS A 46 -7.48 -5.14 1.76
N LEU A 47 -6.49 -4.31 2.08
CA LEU A 47 -5.16 -4.72 2.51
C LEU A 47 -5.04 -4.85 4.02
N VAL A 48 -6.11 -4.57 4.76
CA VAL A 48 -6.14 -4.57 6.23
C VAL A 48 -6.99 -5.73 6.71
N ASP A 49 -6.45 -6.55 7.59
CA ASP A 49 -7.13 -7.74 8.12
C ASP A 49 -8.15 -7.41 9.20
N ASN A 50 -7.95 -6.30 9.95
CA ASN A 50 -8.86 -5.86 10.98
C ASN A 50 -10.11 -5.21 10.39
N ASP A 51 -11.29 -5.76 10.70
CA ASP A 51 -12.58 -5.32 10.14
C ASP A 51 -12.93 -3.86 10.48
N GLU A 52 -12.63 -3.39 11.70
CA GLU A 52 -12.90 -2.00 12.10
C GLU A 52 -12.02 -1.01 11.34
N LEU A 53 -10.74 -1.34 11.15
CA LEU A 53 -9.80 -0.50 10.39
C LEU A 53 -10.11 -0.57 8.90
N ARG A 54 -10.55 -1.72 8.41
CA ARG A 54 -11.02 -1.90 7.04
C ARG A 54 -12.22 -0.99 6.75
N ASP A 55 -13.21 -0.95 7.65
CA ASP A 55 -14.37 -0.08 7.52
C ASP A 55 -14.00 1.41 7.64
N ALA A 56 -13.01 1.75 8.47
CA ALA A 56 -12.49 3.11 8.55
C ALA A 56 -11.85 3.57 7.21
N LEU A 57 -11.14 2.68 6.52
CA LEU A 57 -10.52 2.97 5.22
C LEU A 57 -11.46 2.87 4.02
N LYS A 58 -12.64 2.25 4.19
CA LYS A 58 -13.57 1.97 3.09
C LYS A 58 -14.08 3.21 2.38
N GLU A 59 -14.24 4.31 3.10
CA GLU A 59 -14.74 5.57 2.54
C GLU A 59 -13.66 6.42 1.89
N ASN A 60 -12.48 6.47 2.50
CA ASN A 60 -11.43 7.42 2.11
C ASN A 60 -10.20 6.75 1.47
N GLY A 61 -9.90 5.49 1.79
CA GLY A 61 -8.68 4.83 1.37
C GLY A 61 -7.41 5.51 1.94
N ILE A 62 -6.30 5.41 1.22
CA ILE A 62 -5.05 6.12 1.52
C ILE A 62 -5.00 7.41 0.71
N GLY A 63 -4.87 8.54 1.40
CA GLY A 63 -4.87 9.86 0.81
C GLY A 63 -6.26 10.30 0.28
N ARG A 64 -6.47 11.59 0.22
CA ARG A 64 -7.72 12.15 -0.36
C ARG A 64 -7.68 12.07 -1.89
N PRO A 65 -8.82 11.96 -2.58
CA PRO A 65 -8.87 11.93 -4.04
C PRO A 65 -8.06 13.05 -4.70
N SER A 66 -8.13 14.27 -4.14
CA SER A 66 -7.41 15.44 -4.66
C SER A 66 -5.89 15.40 -4.47
N THR A 67 -5.37 14.58 -3.56
CA THR A 67 -3.93 14.53 -3.22
C THR A 67 -3.23 13.28 -3.71
N ARG A 68 -3.95 12.22 -4.08
CA ARG A 68 -3.35 10.93 -4.49
C ARG A 68 -2.40 11.08 -5.66
N ALA A 69 -2.76 11.85 -6.69
CA ALA A 69 -1.90 12.08 -7.84
C ALA A 69 -0.59 12.78 -7.44
N ALA A 70 -0.67 13.80 -6.57
CA ALA A 70 0.51 14.50 -6.06
C ALA A 70 1.41 13.62 -5.18
N ILE A 71 0.81 12.66 -4.45
CA ILE A 71 1.57 11.66 -3.68
C ILE A 71 2.39 10.79 -4.65
N ILE A 72 1.76 10.23 -5.67
CA ILE A 72 2.44 9.41 -6.68
C ILE A 72 3.54 10.22 -7.39
N GLU A 73 3.26 11.46 -7.76
CA GLU A 73 4.25 12.33 -8.37
C GLU A 73 5.45 12.59 -7.43
N THR A 74 5.19 12.70 -6.13
CA THR A 74 6.26 12.83 -5.13
C THR A 74 7.16 11.59 -5.08
N LEU A 75 6.60 10.38 -5.24
CA LEU A 75 7.38 9.16 -5.32
C LEU A 75 8.31 9.16 -6.54
N PHE A 76 7.84 9.65 -7.69
CA PHE A 76 8.69 9.85 -8.87
C PHE A 76 9.78 10.89 -8.63
N LYS A 77 9.42 12.07 -8.09
CA LYS A 77 10.38 13.15 -7.80
C LYS A 77 11.50 12.73 -6.84
N ARG A 78 11.19 11.82 -5.92
CA ARG A 78 12.16 11.26 -4.96
C ARG A 78 12.87 10.02 -5.46
N HIS A 79 12.61 9.62 -6.71
CA HIS A 79 13.19 8.43 -7.34
C HIS A 79 12.96 7.11 -6.57
N TYR A 80 11.83 7.01 -5.86
CA TYR A 80 11.44 5.77 -5.19
C TYR A 80 10.78 4.78 -6.14
N ILE A 81 10.15 5.31 -7.19
CA ILE A 81 9.56 4.54 -8.29
C ILE A 81 9.94 5.17 -9.62
N ARG A 82 9.97 4.34 -10.66
CA ARG A 82 10.15 4.75 -12.05
C ARG A 82 9.06 4.15 -12.93
N LYS A 83 8.87 4.71 -14.10
CA LYS A 83 7.91 4.20 -15.08
C LYS A 83 8.65 3.45 -16.17
N GLU A 84 8.27 2.18 -16.38
CA GLU A 84 8.69 1.39 -17.50
C GLU A 84 7.48 1.11 -18.40
N ARG A 85 7.39 1.81 -19.53
CA ARG A 85 6.19 1.81 -20.39
C ARG A 85 4.94 2.24 -19.62
N LYS A 86 4.07 1.28 -19.28
CA LYS A 86 2.83 1.51 -18.50
C LYS A 86 3.00 1.17 -17.02
N ASN A 87 4.04 0.41 -16.68
CA ASN A 87 4.20 -0.17 -15.36
C ASN A 87 5.01 0.76 -14.44
N LEU A 88 4.66 0.75 -13.17
CA LEU A 88 5.40 1.37 -12.10
C LEU A 88 6.33 0.32 -11.48
N ILE A 89 7.60 0.64 -11.43
CA ILE A 89 8.63 -0.24 -10.89
C ILE A 89 9.31 0.48 -9.72
N ALA A 90 9.48 -0.24 -8.62
CA ALA A 90 10.26 0.28 -7.50
C ALA A 90 11.74 0.36 -7.90
N THR A 91 12.39 1.46 -7.58
CA THR A 91 13.84 1.62 -7.76
C THR A 91 14.61 0.96 -6.62
N PRO A 92 15.90 0.66 -6.79
CA PRO A 92 16.75 0.22 -5.69
C PRO A 92 16.67 1.15 -4.48
N THR A 93 16.73 2.47 -4.70
CA THR A 93 16.56 3.51 -3.68
C THR A 93 15.24 3.37 -2.92
N GLY A 94 14.13 3.12 -3.63
CA GLY A 94 12.82 2.92 -3.00
C GLY A 94 12.75 1.64 -2.17
N VAL A 95 13.33 0.56 -2.66
CA VAL A 95 13.39 -0.73 -1.94
C VAL A 95 14.25 -0.60 -0.68
N GLU A 96 15.45 -0.02 -0.78
CA GLU A 96 16.34 0.21 0.37
C GLU A 96 15.68 1.09 1.44
N LEU A 97 14.96 2.14 1.03
CA LEU A 97 14.21 2.99 1.97
C LEU A 97 13.22 2.17 2.80
N ILE A 98 12.42 1.31 2.15
CA ILE A 98 11.45 0.47 2.87
C ILE A 98 12.15 -0.54 3.79
N GLN A 99 13.31 -1.05 3.40
CA GLN A 99 14.12 -1.95 4.24
C GLN A 99 14.75 -1.24 5.44
N LEU A 100 15.06 0.05 5.32
CA LEU A 100 15.60 0.87 6.40
C LEU A 100 14.56 1.26 7.45
N ILE A 101 13.29 1.35 7.06
CA ILE A 101 12.21 1.66 7.99
C ILE A 101 11.95 0.44 8.87
N HIS A 102 12.27 0.53 10.16
CA HIS A 102 12.02 -0.53 11.15
C HIS A 102 10.60 -0.52 11.69
N GLU A 103 9.91 0.62 11.62
CA GLU A 103 8.54 0.78 12.10
C GLU A 103 7.54 0.18 11.11
N GLU A 104 7.03 -1.02 11.41
CA GLU A 104 6.11 -1.76 10.53
C GLU A 104 4.81 -0.99 10.26
N LEU A 105 4.30 -0.24 11.26
CA LEU A 105 3.08 0.56 11.08
C LEU A 105 3.22 1.62 9.98
N LEU A 106 4.42 2.17 9.78
CA LEU A 106 4.66 3.14 8.69
C LEU A 106 4.60 2.49 7.31
N LYS A 107 4.80 1.18 7.23
CA LYS A 107 4.80 0.41 5.98
C LYS A 107 3.43 -0.20 5.67
N SER A 108 2.48 -0.11 6.59
CA SER A 108 1.15 -0.70 6.45
C SER A 108 0.05 0.35 6.25
N ALA A 109 -1.07 -0.07 5.68
CA ALA A 109 -2.28 0.74 5.61
C ALA A 109 -2.99 0.89 6.97
N GLU A 110 -2.63 0.07 7.96
CA GLU A 110 -3.26 0.03 9.27
C GLU A 110 -3.12 1.35 10.03
N LEU A 111 -1.94 1.99 9.96
CA LEU A 111 -1.74 3.28 10.61
C LEU A 111 -2.73 4.33 10.11
N THR A 112 -2.95 4.39 8.81
CA THR A 112 -3.95 5.28 8.21
C THR A 112 -5.35 4.92 8.71
N GLY A 113 -5.67 3.62 8.79
CA GLY A 113 -6.94 3.13 9.33
C GLY A 113 -7.17 3.53 10.79
N ILE A 114 -6.15 3.42 11.63
CA ILE A 114 -6.19 3.84 13.04
C ILE A 114 -6.49 5.34 13.14
N TRP A 115 -5.84 6.16 12.35
CA TRP A 115 -6.05 7.60 12.36
C TRP A 115 -7.41 8.01 11.82
N GLU A 116 -7.86 7.41 10.72
CA GLU A 116 -9.20 7.66 10.17
C GLU A 116 -10.30 7.26 11.17
N LYS A 117 -10.12 6.14 11.88
CA LYS A 117 -11.03 5.74 12.96
C LYS A 117 -11.11 6.80 14.05
N LYS A 118 -9.95 7.24 14.59
CA LYS A 118 -9.91 8.27 15.64
C LYS A 118 -10.48 9.61 15.16
N LEU A 119 -10.23 10.01 13.93
CA LEU A 119 -10.81 11.24 13.37
C LEU A 119 -12.33 11.17 13.28
N ARG A 120 -12.92 10.03 12.94
CA ARG A 120 -14.38 9.83 12.99
C ARG A 120 -14.94 9.86 14.40
N GLU A 121 -14.21 9.30 15.36
CA GLU A 121 -14.60 9.35 16.76
C GLU A 121 -14.58 10.79 17.29
N ILE A 122 -13.63 11.62 16.86
CA ILE A 122 -13.59 13.06 17.15
C ILE A 122 -14.82 13.77 16.54
N GLU A 123 -15.14 13.48 15.27
CA GLU A 123 -16.32 14.03 14.59
C GLU A 123 -17.61 13.69 15.36
N ARG A 124 -17.71 12.46 15.86
CA ARG A 124 -18.84 11.98 16.67
C ARG A 124 -18.80 12.45 18.13
N ARG A 125 -17.77 13.22 18.51
CA ARG A 125 -17.53 13.71 19.89
C ARG A 125 -17.33 12.59 20.93
N SER A 126 -16.93 11.40 20.49
CA SER A 126 -16.61 10.26 21.36
C SER A 126 -15.11 10.14 21.69
N TYR A 127 -14.27 10.92 21.03
CA TYR A 127 -12.83 11.00 21.28
C TYR A 127 -12.35 12.45 21.31
N ASP A 128 -11.36 12.76 22.14
CA ASP A 128 -10.86 14.12 22.32
C ASP A 128 -9.76 14.48 21.30
N ALA A 129 -9.91 15.62 20.63
CA ALA A 129 -8.97 16.07 19.61
C ALA A 129 -7.58 16.44 20.20
N ALA A 130 -7.52 16.95 21.44
CA ALA A 130 -6.25 17.29 22.07
C ALA A 130 -5.47 16.02 22.43
N THR A 131 -6.16 14.99 22.89
CA THR A 131 -5.59 13.67 23.13
C THR A 131 -5.03 13.07 21.84
N PHE A 132 -5.78 13.11 20.75
CA PHE A 132 -5.30 12.66 19.44
C PHE A 132 -4.01 13.35 18.99
N LEU A 133 -3.94 14.69 19.13
CA LEU A 133 -2.74 15.44 18.77
C LEU A 133 -1.55 15.11 19.66
N THR A 134 -1.79 14.82 20.93
CA THR A 134 -0.73 14.42 21.88
C THR A 134 -0.16 13.06 21.52
N GLU A 135 -1.00 12.08 21.24
CA GLU A 135 -0.59 10.74 20.79
C GLU A 135 0.16 10.78 19.46
N LEU A 136 -0.33 11.58 18.50
CA LEU A 136 0.33 11.76 17.22
C LEU A 136 1.74 12.35 17.39
N LYS A 137 1.89 13.39 18.22
CA LYS A 137 3.19 14.01 18.51
C LYS A 137 4.13 13.03 19.21
N GLN A 138 3.62 12.26 20.17
CA GLN A 138 4.40 11.24 20.86
C GLN A 138 4.91 10.18 19.88
N MET A 139 4.04 9.63 19.05
CA MET A 139 4.41 8.64 18.03
C MET A 139 5.50 9.18 17.08
N VAL A 140 5.34 10.40 16.57
CA VAL A 140 6.35 11.03 15.70
C VAL A 140 7.68 11.19 16.44
N THR A 141 7.64 11.59 17.71
CA THR A 141 8.84 11.74 18.54
C THR A 141 9.55 10.39 18.74
N GLU A 142 8.81 9.34 19.06
CA GLU A 142 9.36 7.99 19.23
C GLU A 142 10.02 7.48 17.95
N ILE A 143 9.37 7.65 16.78
CA ILE A 143 9.92 7.29 15.49
C ILE A 143 11.22 8.06 15.21
N VAL A 144 11.23 9.37 15.42
CA VAL A 144 12.43 10.20 15.20
C VAL A 144 13.57 9.74 16.11
N TYR A 145 13.31 9.49 17.39
CA TYR A 145 14.34 8.97 18.29
C TYR A 145 14.81 7.57 17.92
N SER A 146 13.92 6.69 17.45
CA SER A 146 14.28 5.37 16.94
C SER A 146 15.27 5.48 15.78
N VAL A 147 14.96 6.33 14.80
CA VAL A 147 15.83 6.56 13.64
C VAL A 147 17.17 7.19 14.04
N LEU A 148 17.16 8.16 14.97
CA LEU A 148 18.40 8.82 15.44
C LEU A 148 19.31 7.89 16.26
N ARG A 149 18.74 6.90 16.94
CA ARG A 149 19.49 5.89 17.72
C ARG A 149 20.02 4.75 16.85
N ASP A 150 19.55 4.64 15.62
CA ASP A 150 20.02 3.61 14.70
C ASP A 150 21.46 3.94 14.24
N ASN A 151 22.43 3.30 14.89
CA ASN A 151 23.87 3.43 14.59
C ASN A 151 24.33 2.51 13.45
N THR A 152 23.42 1.86 12.73
CA THR A 152 23.78 0.89 11.67
C THR A 152 24.46 1.53 10.46
N ASN A 153 24.54 2.87 10.43
CA ASN A 153 25.17 3.68 9.35
C ASN A 153 24.66 3.34 7.95
N ARG A 154 23.47 2.74 7.88
CA ARG A 154 22.81 2.41 6.62
C ARG A 154 22.39 3.69 5.94
N ARG A 155 22.73 3.83 4.69
CA ARG A 155 22.35 4.95 3.84
C ARG A 155 21.62 4.40 2.63
N VAL A 156 20.60 5.13 2.19
CA VAL A 156 19.94 4.83 0.91
C VAL A 156 20.93 5.16 -0.20
N THR A 157 21.20 4.19 -1.05
CA THR A 157 22.11 4.35 -2.19
C THR A 157 21.33 4.95 -3.35
N ILE A 158 21.72 6.14 -3.81
CA ILE A 158 21.16 6.73 -5.03
C ILE A 158 21.99 6.20 -6.20
N MET A 159 21.40 5.32 -7.00
CA MET A 159 22.06 4.80 -8.19
C MET A 159 21.97 5.84 -9.32
N PRO A 160 23.01 5.93 -10.19
CA PRO A 160 22.96 6.84 -11.35
C PRO A 160 21.77 6.61 -12.25
N GLU A 161 21.29 5.38 -12.35
CA GLU A 161 20.12 4.97 -13.13
C GLU A 161 18.79 5.50 -12.54
N ASP A 162 18.78 5.89 -11.27
CA ASP A 162 17.62 6.44 -10.58
C ASP A 162 17.52 7.97 -10.74
N VAL A 163 18.55 8.62 -11.31
CA VAL A 163 18.58 10.05 -11.58
C VAL A 163 18.07 10.29 -13.00
N PRO A 164 17.01 11.09 -13.21
CA PRO A 164 16.57 11.40 -14.56
C PRO A 164 17.71 12.14 -15.31
N GLU A 165 17.96 11.72 -16.53
CA GLU A 165 18.83 12.49 -17.43
C GLU A 165 18.29 13.92 -17.49
N LYS A 166 19.12 14.89 -17.10
CA LYS A 166 18.81 16.30 -17.29
C LYS A 166 18.62 16.49 -18.79
N GLY A 167 17.37 16.68 -19.21
CA GLY A 167 17.05 16.96 -20.60
C GLY A 167 17.98 18.05 -21.11
N THR A 168 18.75 17.73 -22.13
CA THR A 168 19.54 18.71 -22.87
C THR A 168 18.58 19.77 -23.37
N PRO A 169 18.82 21.07 -23.13
CA PRO A 169 17.98 22.13 -23.69
C PRO A 169 18.02 21.96 -25.21
N GLN A 170 16.87 21.69 -25.81
CA GLN A 170 16.75 21.78 -27.27
C GLN A 170 17.01 23.23 -27.66
N ALA A 171 18.04 23.43 -28.44
CA ALA A 171 18.41 24.71 -29.05
C ALA A 171 17.37 25.12 -30.12
#